data_8ce725d79bff05cdd24a6407381e91d3
#
_entry.id   8ce725d79bff05cdd24a6407381e91d3
#
_cell.length_a   1.000
_cell.length_b   1.000
_cell.length_c   1.000
_cell.angle_alpha   90.00
_cell.angle_beta   90.00
_cell.angle_gamma   90.00
#
_symmetry.space_group_name_H-M   'P 1'
#
loop_
_entity.id
_entity.type
_entity.pdbx_description
1 polymer ?
#
loop_
_entity_poly.entity_id
_entity_poly.type
_entity_poly.pdbx_seq_one_letter_code
_entity_poly.pdbx_strand_id
1 'polypeptide(L)'
;MAMKENLGIKRQVLIVEDERINMLILGKILGDEYEKLHAEDGEQAMKLIRENADTLSLVLLDLILPRMDGYKILDIMQSDNALKQIPVIVCTSEINSEARCLQMGAVDFIAKPYIHPEVIRARVKRTIELSEGIDLIRATENDSLTGLYNYEYFLKYSALRDQYYSDEDMDAIVININKLHSINEFHGREMGNRVILCTARCIRGIAEFYHGIAGRGSGDEFLMYIPHERRPRAILKIIEDNITEIVADTKITIRMGVYPKVDKTIKAEDRFDRARHACNSVRGNFNVRLAIYDKEMNEKEIYQDSLVNSMEKAMESGRFVVFYQPKYAIQGDRNVLYSAEALIRWDHPDYGLLSPAAFIPLFEKQGLIHKLDHYVWNEVARQVGEWMIRYDFKLPVSVNVSRVDMVAPDLDDEIYSLVEKNWITPDLLHLEITESAYTSNADQMVETVQELRDRGFEIEIDDFGTGYSALNMISSMPIDVIKLDMSFIKRIHLSDKEMHLVKLMLDMASFVNARVVAEGVENREQYELLKNAGCDMIQGYYFSRPCQACEFEKLIEKEISCRHAAIV
;
A
#
# COMPACT_ATOMS: atom_id res chain seq x y z
N MET A 1 2.20 23.10 31.85
CA MET A 1 2.58 23.37 33.26
C MET A 1 3.14 22.15 34.02
N ALA A 2 2.74 20.95 33.69
CA ALA A 2 3.07 19.76 34.50
C ALA A 2 4.37 19.02 34.18
N MET A 3 5.03 19.25 33.04
CA MET A 3 6.09 18.30 32.63
C MET A 3 7.47 18.61 33.26
N LYS A 4 7.90 19.87 33.28
CA LYS A 4 9.19 20.23 33.93
C LYS A 4 9.05 20.26 35.47
N GLU A 5 7.90 20.70 36.00
CA GLU A 5 7.65 20.66 37.45
C GLU A 5 7.54 19.23 38.00
N ASN A 6 6.93 18.31 37.27
CA ASN A 6 6.87 16.89 37.64
C ASN A 6 8.23 16.18 37.59
N LEU A 7 9.21 16.71 36.85
CA LEU A 7 10.56 16.20 36.74
C LEU A 7 11.52 16.87 37.71
N GLY A 8 11.09 17.85 38.51
CA GLY A 8 11.95 18.59 39.45
C GLY A 8 13.02 19.48 38.79
N ILE A 9 12.84 19.81 37.49
CA ILE A 9 13.81 20.63 36.74
C ILE A 9 13.43 22.11 36.89
N LYS A 10 14.33 22.90 37.48
CA LYS A 10 14.14 24.36 37.59
C LYS A 10 14.24 25.01 36.20
N ARG A 11 13.36 25.99 35.94
CA ARG A 11 13.40 26.81 34.74
C ARG A 11 14.61 27.75 34.79
N GLN A 12 15.36 27.83 33.68
CA GLN A 12 16.58 28.69 33.61
C GLN A 12 16.20 30.05 33.03
N VAL A 13 16.66 31.11 33.72
CA VAL A 13 16.49 32.50 33.29
C VAL A 13 17.88 33.14 33.19
N LEU A 14 18.24 33.64 32.02
CA LEU A 14 19.44 34.40 31.79
C LEU A 14 19.18 35.88 32.07
N ILE A 15 19.97 36.47 32.97
CA ILE A 15 19.96 37.93 33.28
C ILE A 15 21.18 38.55 32.61
N VAL A 16 20.95 39.42 31.64
CA VAL A 16 21.99 40.17 30.91
C VAL A 16 21.96 41.62 31.35
N GLU A 17 22.90 42.02 32.15
CA GLU A 17 22.95 43.33 32.81
C GLU A 17 24.38 43.65 33.21
N ASP A 18 24.91 44.81 32.85
CA ASP A 18 26.28 45.24 33.18
C ASP A 18 26.42 45.87 34.58
N GLU A 19 25.31 46.47 35.08
CA GLU A 19 25.28 47.01 36.43
C GLU A 19 25.01 45.94 37.48
N ARG A 20 26.01 45.59 38.26
CA ARG A 20 25.93 44.56 39.30
C ARG A 20 24.78 44.73 40.29
N ILE A 21 24.39 46.00 40.57
CA ILE A 21 23.29 46.31 41.48
C ILE A 21 21.95 45.89 40.85
N ASN A 22 21.72 46.22 39.60
CA ASN A 22 20.54 45.85 38.87
C ASN A 22 20.42 44.35 38.70
N MET A 23 21.52 43.66 38.39
CA MET A 23 21.60 42.22 38.31
C MET A 23 21.21 41.55 39.64
N LEU A 24 21.70 42.05 40.77
CA LEU A 24 21.35 41.54 42.10
C LEU A 24 19.87 41.80 42.45
N ILE A 25 19.31 42.98 42.07
CA ILE A 25 17.90 43.30 42.25
C ILE A 25 17.02 42.34 41.47
N LEU A 26 17.30 42.12 40.18
CA LEU A 26 16.56 41.18 39.36
C LEU A 26 16.67 39.75 39.89
N GLY A 27 17.88 39.32 40.28
CA GLY A 27 18.10 38.01 40.88
C GLY A 27 17.32 37.80 42.19
N LYS A 28 17.17 38.86 43.02
CA LYS A 28 16.33 38.84 44.23
C LYS A 28 14.83 38.84 43.93
N ILE A 29 14.40 39.59 42.90
CA ILE A 29 12.99 39.64 42.46
C ILE A 29 12.56 38.26 41.99
N LEU A 30 13.38 37.54 41.22
CA LEU A 30 13.10 36.19 40.70
C LEU A 30 13.06 35.13 41.81
N GLY A 31 13.73 35.33 42.94
CA GLY A 31 13.74 34.37 44.05
C GLY A 31 14.43 33.04 43.69
N ASP A 32 14.11 31.98 44.43
CA ASP A 32 14.72 30.65 44.25
C ASP A 32 13.88 29.75 43.32
N GLU A 33 12.84 30.30 42.72
CA GLU A 33 11.95 29.59 41.77
C GLU A 33 12.66 29.24 40.46
N TYR A 34 13.64 30.08 40.06
CA TYR A 34 14.38 29.95 38.79
C TYR A 34 15.87 29.67 39.05
N GLU A 35 16.47 28.89 38.16
CA GLU A 35 17.92 28.82 38.02
C GLU A 35 18.40 30.04 37.23
N LYS A 36 19.33 30.81 37.78
CA LYS A 36 19.75 32.09 37.21
C LYS A 36 21.12 31.98 36.59
N LEU A 37 21.23 32.32 35.33
CA LEU A 37 22.47 32.54 34.62
C LEU A 37 22.70 34.07 34.53
N HIS A 38 23.97 34.49 34.54
CA HIS A 38 24.33 35.92 34.55
C HIS A 38 25.34 36.22 33.45
N ALA A 39 25.11 37.31 32.72
CA ALA A 39 26.05 37.86 31.75
C ALA A 39 26.22 39.36 32.01
N GLU A 40 27.48 39.84 32.07
CA GLU A 40 27.83 41.23 32.33
C GLU A 40 28.05 42.04 31.03
N ASP A 41 28.07 41.34 29.87
CA ASP A 41 28.22 41.99 28.56
C ASP A 41 27.55 41.14 27.45
N GLY A 42 27.38 41.75 26.28
CA GLY A 42 26.69 41.11 25.19
C GLY A 42 27.40 39.93 24.55
N GLU A 43 28.73 39.81 24.59
CA GLU A 43 29.46 38.67 24.06
C GLU A 43 29.28 37.45 24.97
N GLN A 44 29.38 37.67 26.28
CA GLN A 44 29.08 36.63 27.27
C GLN A 44 27.63 36.17 27.19
N ALA A 45 26.68 37.11 26.99
CA ALA A 45 25.27 36.79 26.81
C ALA A 45 25.05 35.86 25.60
N MET A 46 25.59 36.19 24.44
CA MET A 46 25.44 35.37 23.24
C MET A 46 26.07 33.99 23.38
N LYS A 47 27.20 33.89 24.11
CA LYS A 47 27.82 32.60 24.42
C LYS A 47 26.88 31.74 25.27
N LEU A 48 26.37 32.28 26.37
CA LEU A 48 25.46 31.55 27.27
C LEU A 48 24.12 31.19 26.58
N ILE A 49 23.57 32.07 25.74
CA ILE A 49 22.35 31.80 24.96
C ILE A 49 22.57 30.59 24.04
N ARG A 50 23.72 30.51 23.34
CA ARG A 50 24.01 29.39 22.45
C ARG A 50 24.29 28.09 23.19
N GLU A 51 25.04 28.15 24.29
CA GLU A 51 25.37 26.97 25.09
C GLU A 51 24.15 26.37 25.80
N ASN A 52 23.14 27.19 26.10
CA ASN A 52 21.94 26.78 26.85
C ASN A 52 20.64 26.95 26.05
N ALA A 53 20.72 26.94 24.70
CA ALA A 53 19.56 27.22 23.86
C ALA A 53 18.37 26.28 24.14
N ASP A 54 18.62 25.01 24.44
CA ASP A 54 17.60 23.99 24.71
C ASP A 54 16.99 24.07 26.13
N THR A 55 17.66 24.75 27.06
CA THR A 55 17.28 24.78 28.48
C THR A 55 16.78 26.14 28.97
N LEU A 56 17.16 27.22 28.29
CA LEU A 56 16.72 28.59 28.63
C LEU A 56 15.21 28.75 28.44
N SER A 57 14.55 29.18 29.51
CA SER A 57 13.12 29.50 29.51
C SER A 57 12.84 30.97 29.24
N LEU A 58 13.79 31.88 29.51
CA LEU A 58 13.68 33.32 29.31
C LEU A 58 15.02 34.01 29.31
N VAL A 59 15.18 35.11 28.58
CA VAL A 59 16.26 36.07 28.65
C VAL A 59 15.71 37.43 29.13
N LEU A 60 16.26 37.96 30.22
CA LEU A 60 16.10 39.33 30.64
C LEU A 60 17.28 40.12 30.09
N LEU A 61 17.05 41.05 29.17
CA LEU A 61 18.07 41.68 28.34
C LEU A 61 18.11 43.20 28.55
N ASP A 62 19.22 43.73 29.07
CA ASP A 62 19.47 45.17 28.98
C ASP A 62 19.88 45.56 27.55
N LEU A 63 19.48 46.73 27.12
CA LEU A 63 19.83 47.28 25.82
C LEU A 63 21.23 47.92 25.83
N ILE A 64 21.59 48.56 26.93
CA ILE A 64 22.85 49.29 27.04
C ILE A 64 23.89 48.38 27.69
N LEU A 65 24.66 47.69 26.87
CA LEU A 65 25.65 46.73 27.30
C LEU A 65 27.04 47.03 26.69
N PRO A 66 28.13 46.73 27.39
CA PRO A 66 29.46 46.82 26.83
C PRO A 66 29.70 45.75 25.78
N ARG A 67 30.63 45.99 24.85
CA ARG A 67 31.08 45.10 23.74
C ARG A 67 30.03 44.85 22.66
N MET A 68 28.86 44.38 23.01
CA MET A 68 27.73 44.14 22.09
C MET A 68 26.45 44.66 22.74
N ASP A 69 25.76 45.57 22.08
CA ASP A 69 24.50 46.12 22.58
C ASP A 69 23.31 45.13 22.50
N GLY A 70 22.31 45.35 23.34
CA GLY A 70 21.14 44.48 23.42
C GLY A 70 20.31 44.42 22.14
N TYR A 71 20.28 45.50 21.34
CA TYR A 71 19.59 45.50 20.04
C TYR A 71 20.21 44.51 19.08
N LYS A 72 21.55 44.39 19.04
CA LYS A 72 22.28 43.44 18.20
C LYS A 72 22.05 42.02 18.64
N ILE A 73 21.99 41.74 19.95
CA ILE A 73 21.65 40.44 20.52
C ILE A 73 20.24 40.03 20.04
N LEU A 74 19.26 40.94 20.16
CA LEU A 74 17.89 40.69 19.76
C LEU A 74 17.79 40.37 18.26
N ASP A 75 18.48 41.12 17.41
CA ASP A 75 18.53 40.88 15.95
C ASP A 75 19.14 39.51 15.60
N ILE A 76 20.24 39.13 16.24
CA ILE A 76 20.87 37.81 16.08
C ILE A 76 19.89 36.70 16.50
N MET A 77 19.25 36.83 17.67
CA MET A 77 18.28 35.83 18.15
C MET A 77 17.10 35.67 17.21
N GLN A 78 16.57 36.75 16.65
CA GLN A 78 15.46 36.70 15.71
C GLN A 78 15.83 36.11 14.32
N SER A 79 17.10 36.27 13.94
CA SER A 79 17.64 35.74 12.68
C SER A 79 17.98 34.25 12.73
N ASP A 80 18.13 33.68 13.93
CA ASP A 80 18.47 32.28 14.15
C ASP A 80 17.23 31.47 14.57
N ASN A 81 16.88 30.45 13.80
CA ASN A 81 15.69 29.64 14.02
C ASN A 81 15.67 28.89 15.37
N ALA A 82 16.82 28.53 15.92
CA ALA A 82 16.92 27.87 17.21
C ALA A 82 16.77 28.88 18.36
N LEU A 83 17.34 30.06 18.22
CA LEU A 83 17.35 31.07 19.26
C LEU A 83 16.06 31.91 19.30
N LYS A 84 15.40 32.07 18.15
CA LYS A 84 14.13 32.82 18.02
C LYS A 84 12.99 32.31 18.92
N GLN A 85 13.05 31.06 19.34
CA GLN A 85 12.04 30.45 20.20
C GLN A 85 12.17 30.86 21.67
N ILE A 86 13.36 31.33 22.09
CA ILE A 86 13.63 31.75 23.47
C ILE A 86 13.01 33.14 23.68
N PRO A 87 12.03 33.29 24.58
CA PRO A 87 11.42 34.60 24.82
C PRO A 87 12.42 35.56 25.46
N VAL A 88 12.33 36.83 25.00
CA VAL A 88 13.17 37.93 25.52
C VAL A 88 12.29 39.01 26.11
N ILE A 89 12.55 39.38 27.37
CA ILE A 89 12.01 40.60 27.99
C ILE A 89 13.15 41.61 28.07
N VAL A 90 12.93 42.75 27.46
CA VAL A 90 13.90 43.85 27.48
C VAL A 90 13.81 44.65 28.78
N CYS A 91 14.93 44.95 29.42
CA CYS A 91 15.05 45.75 30.64
C CYS A 91 15.77 47.07 30.30
N THR A 92 15.08 48.21 30.29
CA THR A 92 15.69 49.48 29.84
C THR A 92 15.23 50.71 30.62
N SER A 93 16.11 51.72 30.68
CA SER A 93 15.79 53.06 31.17
C SER A 93 15.31 54.01 30.06
N GLU A 94 15.39 53.57 28.78
CA GLU A 94 14.98 54.42 27.64
C GLU A 94 13.47 54.36 27.42
N ILE A 95 12.76 55.43 27.72
CA ILE A 95 11.30 55.55 27.66
C ILE A 95 10.72 55.39 26.22
N ASN A 96 11.52 55.63 25.16
CA ASN A 96 11.08 55.61 23.78
C ASN A 96 11.51 54.34 23.01
N SER A 97 12.19 53.40 23.64
CA SER A 97 12.70 52.19 23.00
C SER A 97 11.68 51.01 22.96
N GLU A 98 10.60 51.11 23.71
CA GLU A 98 9.58 50.08 23.90
C GLU A 98 9.00 49.54 22.59
N ALA A 99 8.43 50.47 21.78
CA ALA A 99 7.81 50.08 20.51
C ALA A 99 8.83 49.43 19.53
N ARG A 100 10.06 49.95 19.55
CA ARG A 100 11.15 49.41 18.72
C ARG A 100 11.55 48.00 19.13
N CYS A 101 11.70 47.74 20.44
CA CYS A 101 12.06 46.43 20.94
C CYS A 101 11.00 45.37 20.64
N LEU A 102 9.71 45.72 20.80
CA LEU A 102 8.62 44.81 20.44
C LEU A 102 8.58 44.52 18.95
N GLN A 103 8.83 45.51 18.08
CA GLN A 103 8.96 45.30 16.62
C GLN A 103 10.16 44.43 16.26
N MET A 104 11.23 44.47 17.04
CA MET A 104 12.43 43.62 16.88
C MET A 104 12.27 42.24 17.48
N GLY A 105 11.09 41.86 18.03
CA GLY A 105 10.77 40.52 18.49
C GLY A 105 10.92 40.28 20.00
N ALA A 106 11.12 41.34 20.82
CA ALA A 106 10.97 41.21 22.26
C ALA A 106 9.51 40.90 22.62
N VAL A 107 9.28 39.99 23.59
CA VAL A 107 7.92 39.58 24.00
C VAL A 107 7.30 40.64 24.94
N ASP A 108 8.11 41.26 25.77
CA ASP A 108 7.68 42.30 26.72
C ASP A 108 8.87 43.20 27.08
N PHE A 109 8.63 44.22 27.85
CA PHE A 109 9.67 45.10 28.37
C PHE A 109 9.44 45.41 29.85
N ILE A 110 10.53 45.78 30.58
CA ILE A 110 10.52 46.22 31.97
C ILE A 110 11.31 47.54 32.07
N ALA A 111 10.63 48.58 32.54
CA ALA A 111 11.29 49.86 32.74
C ALA A 111 12.16 49.87 34.01
N LYS A 112 13.36 50.43 33.91
CA LYS A 112 14.22 50.76 35.08
C LYS A 112 13.81 52.16 35.62
N PRO A 113 13.90 52.37 36.95
CA PRO A 113 14.28 51.47 38.02
C PRO A 113 13.18 50.45 38.37
N TYR A 114 13.56 49.30 38.93
CA TYR A 114 12.70 48.17 39.25
C TYR A 114 11.82 48.41 40.49
N ILE A 115 10.88 49.36 40.41
CA ILE A 115 10.09 49.88 41.55
C ILE A 115 9.01 48.85 41.99
N HIS A 116 8.51 48.02 41.08
CA HIS A 116 7.41 47.09 41.34
C HIS A 116 7.84 45.62 41.17
N PRO A 117 8.49 45.00 42.17
CA PRO A 117 9.02 43.64 42.10
C PRO A 117 7.94 42.58 41.73
N GLU A 118 6.71 42.77 42.24
CA GLU A 118 5.61 41.82 41.99
C GLU A 118 5.17 41.83 40.54
N VAL A 119 5.19 43.03 39.90
CA VAL A 119 4.83 43.18 38.47
C VAL A 119 5.88 42.49 37.60
N ILE A 120 7.17 42.65 37.93
CA ILE A 120 8.28 42.02 37.21
C ILE A 120 8.16 40.50 37.32
N ARG A 121 7.92 39.98 38.50
CA ARG A 121 7.75 38.55 38.72
C ARG A 121 6.55 37.98 37.94
N ALA A 122 5.42 38.72 37.95
CA ALA A 122 4.23 38.31 37.22
C ALA A 122 4.47 38.29 35.70
N ARG A 123 5.19 39.28 35.13
CA ARG A 123 5.56 39.32 33.70
C ARG A 123 6.46 38.17 33.31
N VAL A 124 7.53 37.93 34.07
CA VAL A 124 8.43 36.81 33.83
C VAL A 124 7.71 35.49 33.86
N LYS A 125 6.92 35.24 34.91
CA LYS A 125 6.11 34.01 35.03
C LYS A 125 5.16 33.81 33.85
N ARG A 126 4.39 34.87 33.52
CA ARG A 126 3.43 34.79 32.41
C ARG A 126 4.11 34.55 31.06
N THR A 127 5.24 35.19 30.80
CA THR A 127 5.98 35.02 29.54
C THR A 127 6.47 33.60 29.38
N ILE A 128 7.04 33.00 30.45
CA ILE A 128 7.50 31.60 30.45
C ILE A 128 6.30 30.67 30.26
N GLU A 129 5.20 30.86 31.00
CA GLU A 129 4.00 30.00 30.88
C GLU A 129 3.37 30.04 29.48
N LEU A 130 3.34 31.22 28.85
CA LEU A 130 2.84 31.37 27.48
C LEU A 130 3.75 30.68 26.46
N SER A 131 5.08 30.86 26.59
CA SER A 131 6.04 30.20 25.70
C SER A 131 5.97 28.67 25.81
N GLU A 132 5.98 28.13 27.05
CA GLU A 132 5.83 26.68 27.29
C GLU A 132 4.47 26.15 26.77
N GLY A 133 3.40 26.94 26.87
CA GLY A 133 2.09 26.60 26.35
C GLY A 133 2.09 26.49 24.82
N ILE A 134 2.74 27.42 24.13
CA ILE A 134 2.89 27.40 22.67
C ILE A 134 3.71 26.18 22.24
N ASP A 135 4.80 25.88 22.94
CA ASP A 135 5.65 24.72 22.62
C ASP A 135 4.90 23.39 22.84
N LEU A 136 4.09 23.31 23.90
CA LEU A 136 3.26 22.13 24.17
C LEU A 136 2.20 21.94 23.07
N ILE A 137 1.56 23.02 22.64
CA ILE A 137 0.59 23.00 21.54
C ILE A 137 1.29 22.51 20.27
N ARG A 138 2.45 23.10 19.91
CA ARG A 138 3.23 22.68 18.74
C ARG A 138 3.64 21.22 18.80
N ALA A 139 4.11 20.76 19.95
CA ALA A 139 4.50 19.36 20.16
C ALA A 139 3.31 18.38 20.05
N THR A 140 2.10 18.84 20.40
CA THR A 140 0.89 18.03 20.32
C THR A 140 0.32 17.99 18.90
N GLU A 141 0.41 19.12 18.17
CA GLU A 141 -0.19 19.25 16.85
C GLU A 141 0.69 18.76 15.70
N ASN A 142 2.01 18.75 15.90
CA ASN A 142 2.97 18.45 14.85
C ASN A 142 3.65 17.09 15.02
N ASP A 143 4.04 16.51 13.88
CA ASP A 143 4.94 15.37 13.83
C ASP A 143 6.34 15.77 14.30
N SER A 144 6.88 15.05 15.27
CA SER A 144 8.15 15.37 15.95
C SER A 144 9.38 15.36 15.03
N LEU A 145 9.35 14.56 13.94
CA LEU A 145 10.46 14.49 12.98
C LEU A 145 10.37 15.62 11.95
N THR A 146 9.21 15.85 11.38
CA THR A 146 9.05 16.72 10.21
C THR A 146 8.58 18.13 10.55
N GLY A 147 7.94 18.32 11.70
CA GLY A 147 7.27 19.58 12.09
C GLY A 147 6.07 19.95 11.23
N LEU A 148 5.58 19.04 10.37
CA LEU A 148 4.27 19.16 9.72
C LEU A 148 3.17 18.82 10.72
N TYR A 149 1.93 19.20 10.44
CA TYR A 149 0.82 18.74 11.27
C TYR A 149 0.81 17.19 11.31
N ASN A 150 0.56 16.63 12.49
CA ASN A 150 0.26 15.21 12.58
C ASN A 150 -1.11 14.89 11.94
N TYR A 151 -1.41 13.63 11.74
CA TYR A 151 -2.61 13.20 11.01
C TYR A 151 -3.91 13.76 11.60
N GLU A 152 -4.06 13.72 12.92
CA GLU A 152 -5.26 14.18 13.63
C GLU A 152 -5.51 15.67 13.44
N TYR A 153 -4.50 16.49 13.72
CA TYR A 153 -4.61 17.93 13.60
C TYR A 153 -4.68 18.40 12.15
N PHE A 154 -4.02 17.71 11.24
CA PHE A 154 -4.15 17.97 9.81
C PHE A 154 -5.61 17.83 9.33
N LEU A 155 -6.30 16.74 9.70
CA LEU A 155 -7.72 16.55 9.37
C LEU A 155 -8.60 17.62 10.01
N LYS A 156 -8.34 17.95 11.27
CA LYS A 156 -9.06 19.00 12.01
C LYS A 156 -8.93 20.37 11.33
N TYR A 157 -7.71 20.73 10.91
CA TYR A 157 -7.47 22.00 10.23
C TYR A 157 -7.96 22.01 8.79
N SER A 158 -7.99 20.87 8.10
CA SER A 158 -8.64 20.75 6.79
C SER A 158 -10.14 21.05 6.89
N ALA A 159 -10.82 20.47 7.88
CA ALA A 159 -12.24 20.71 8.12
C ALA A 159 -12.52 22.16 8.56
N LEU A 160 -11.66 22.73 9.42
CA LEU A 160 -11.78 24.12 9.85
C LEU A 160 -11.60 25.10 8.69
N ARG A 161 -10.64 24.82 7.78
CA ARG A 161 -10.43 25.63 6.58
C ARG A 161 -11.69 25.72 5.72
N ASP A 162 -12.40 24.59 5.55
CA ASP A 162 -13.64 24.56 4.76
C ASP A 162 -14.77 25.40 5.35
N GLN A 163 -14.79 25.58 6.67
CA GLN A 163 -15.75 26.49 7.33
C GLN A 163 -15.47 27.96 7.01
N TYR A 164 -14.18 28.31 6.89
CA TYR A 164 -13.80 29.71 6.58
C TYR A 164 -13.79 30.01 5.08
N TYR A 165 -13.54 28.99 4.23
CA TYR A 165 -13.41 29.12 2.78
C TYR A 165 -14.33 28.12 2.08
N SER A 166 -15.64 28.22 2.34
CA SER A 166 -16.66 27.26 1.84
C SER A 166 -16.72 27.18 0.31
N ASP A 167 -16.52 28.31 -0.36
CA ASP A 167 -16.70 28.45 -1.81
C ASP A 167 -15.43 28.12 -2.63
N GLU A 168 -14.30 27.87 -1.96
CA GLU A 168 -13.05 27.54 -2.64
C GLU A 168 -12.99 26.07 -3.01
N ASP A 169 -12.77 25.75 -4.28
CA ASP A 169 -12.48 24.37 -4.71
C ASP A 169 -11.13 23.91 -4.11
N MET A 170 -11.11 22.80 -3.42
CA MET A 170 -9.91 22.27 -2.76
C MET A 170 -9.55 20.89 -3.31
N ASP A 171 -8.25 20.58 -3.31
CA ASP A 171 -7.72 19.25 -3.63
C ASP A 171 -7.17 18.57 -2.38
N ALA A 172 -7.57 17.32 -2.15
CA ALA A 172 -6.92 16.44 -1.19
C ALA A 172 -5.84 15.61 -1.91
N ILE A 173 -4.62 15.67 -1.39
CA ILE A 173 -3.46 15.02 -2.01
C ILE A 173 -2.78 14.13 -0.98
N VAL A 174 -2.52 12.89 -1.37
CA VAL A 174 -1.73 11.91 -0.61
C VAL A 174 -0.46 11.59 -1.38
N ILE A 175 0.68 11.62 -0.71
CA ILE A 175 2.00 11.39 -1.28
C ILE A 175 2.70 10.32 -0.44
N ASN A 176 3.29 9.30 -1.08
CA ASN A 176 4.07 8.27 -0.43
C ASN A 176 5.46 8.14 -1.06
N ILE A 177 6.46 7.86 -0.23
CA ILE A 177 7.81 7.52 -0.66
C ILE A 177 7.88 6.02 -0.96
N ASN A 178 8.20 5.65 -2.20
CA ASN A 178 8.32 4.25 -2.55
C ASN A 178 9.58 3.63 -1.94
N LYS A 179 9.45 2.39 -1.41
CA LYS A 179 10.58 1.59 -0.89
C LYS A 179 11.40 2.25 0.22
N LEU A 180 10.78 3.09 1.08
CA LEU A 180 11.47 3.70 2.22
C LEU A 180 12.08 2.65 3.16
N HIS A 181 11.43 1.49 3.33
CA HIS A 181 11.97 0.37 4.11
C HIS A 181 13.31 -0.13 3.53
N SER A 182 13.38 -0.34 2.22
CA SER A 182 14.63 -0.75 1.57
C SER A 182 15.74 0.30 1.72
N ILE A 183 15.39 1.60 1.66
CA ILE A 183 16.36 2.68 1.92
C ILE A 183 16.91 2.55 3.35
N ASN A 184 16.04 2.29 4.33
CA ASN A 184 16.45 2.10 5.72
C ASN A 184 17.34 0.86 5.91
N GLU A 185 17.07 -0.22 5.20
CA GLU A 185 17.86 -1.46 5.26
C GLU A 185 19.25 -1.30 4.62
N PHE A 186 19.32 -0.69 3.43
CA PHE A 186 20.59 -0.58 2.68
C PHE A 186 21.47 0.60 3.12
N HIS A 187 20.85 1.72 3.55
CA HIS A 187 21.57 2.98 3.85
C HIS A 187 21.40 3.46 5.29
N GLY A 188 20.69 2.70 6.13
CA GLY A 188 20.44 3.04 7.53
C GLY A 188 19.28 4.04 7.73
N ARG A 189 18.74 4.05 8.96
CA ARG A 189 17.61 4.91 9.37
C ARG A 189 17.87 6.40 9.23
N GLU A 190 19.12 6.82 9.38
CA GLU A 190 19.51 8.24 9.26
C GLU A 190 19.27 8.76 7.84
N MET A 191 19.61 7.95 6.82
CA MET A 191 19.33 8.28 5.43
C MET A 191 17.84 8.35 5.16
N GLY A 192 17.04 7.39 5.63
CA GLY A 192 15.59 7.44 5.50
C GLY A 192 14.97 8.68 6.15
N ASN A 193 15.46 9.08 7.34
CA ASN A 193 15.03 10.31 7.99
C ASN A 193 15.38 11.56 7.17
N ARG A 194 16.57 11.60 6.53
CA ARG A 194 16.93 12.70 5.62
C ARG A 194 15.99 12.82 4.43
N VAL A 195 15.60 11.70 3.84
CA VAL A 195 14.61 11.66 2.73
C VAL A 195 13.26 12.17 3.21
N ILE A 196 12.78 11.71 4.36
CA ILE A 196 11.53 12.16 4.98
C ILE A 196 11.57 13.68 5.23
N LEU A 197 12.65 14.21 5.82
CA LEU A 197 12.80 15.63 6.12
C LEU A 197 12.86 16.50 4.87
N CYS A 198 13.49 16.02 3.80
CA CYS A 198 13.51 16.72 2.52
C CYS A 198 12.12 16.77 1.90
N THR A 199 11.44 15.63 1.84
CA THR A 199 10.06 15.52 1.35
C THR A 199 9.13 16.46 2.12
N ALA A 200 9.25 16.48 3.44
CA ALA A 200 8.45 17.36 4.31
C ALA A 200 8.69 18.84 4.03
N ARG A 201 9.95 19.26 3.82
CA ARG A 201 10.30 20.65 3.47
C ARG A 201 9.70 21.07 2.13
N CYS A 202 9.80 20.21 1.13
CA CYS A 202 9.20 20.47 -0.19
C CYS A 202 7.68 20.61 -0.10
N ILE A 203 7.01 19.67 0.59
CA ILE A 203 5.55 19.67 0.76
C ILE A 203 5.09 20.89 1.53
N ARG A 204 5.82 21.30 2.59
CA ARG A 204 5.53 22.52 3.33
C ARG A 204 5.61 23.77 2.44
N GLY A 205 6.70 23.94 1.70
CA GLY A 205 6.87 25.07 0.80
C GLY A 205 5.80 25.13 -0.30
N ILE A 206 5.40 23.98 -0.84
CA ILE A 206 4.31 23.89 -1.81
C ILE A 206 2.97 24.29 -1.15
N ALA A 207 2.67 23.74 0.01
CA ALA A 207 1.42 24.07 0.72
C ALA A 207 1.35 25.56 1.07
N GLU A 208 2.44 26.15 1.56
CA GLU A 208 2.54 27.58 1.84
C GLU A 208 2.34 28.44 0.58
N PHE A 209 2.98 28.06 -0.54
CA PHE A 209 2.82 28.75 -1.82
C PHE A 209 1.38 28.79 -2.30
N TYR A 210 0.65 27.67 -2.13
CA TYR A 210 -0.77 27.56 -2.50
C TYR A 210 -1.72 28.03 -1.37
N HIS A 211 -1.22 28.58 -0.29
CA HIS A 211 -2.02 28.96 0.89
C HIS A 211 -2.83 27.77 1.46
N GLY A 212 -2.27 26.55 1.35
CA GLY A 212 -2.86 25.33 1.86
C GLY A 212 -2.25 24.89 3.19
N ILE A 213 -2.48 23.64 3.55
CA ILE A 213 -1.90 23.00 4.73
C ILE A 213 -1.27 21.67 4.35
N ALA A 214 -0.25 21.27 5.14
CA ALA A 214 0.45 20.01 4.95
C ALA A 214 0.54 19.24 6.27
N GLY A 215 0.44 17.91 6.19
CA GLY A 215 0.51 17.02 7.32
C GLY A 215 1.33 15.77 7.01
N ARG A 216 1.68 15.03 8.06
CA ARG A 216 2.30 13.72 7.96
C ARG A 216 1.32 12.66 8.45
N GLY A 217 1.12 11.61 7.64
CA GLY A 217 0.43 10.40 8.02
C GLY A 217 1.37 9.43 8.76
N SER A 218 1.16 8.14 8.60
CA SER A 218 2.03 7.11 9.16
C SER A 218 3.19 6.76 8.22
N GLY A 219 4.36 6.53 8.77
CA GLY A 219 5.52 6.01 8.03
C GLY A 219 6.04 6.95 6.93
N ASP A 220 5.77 6.59 5.67
CA ASP A 220 6.20 7.25 4.45
C ASP A 220 5.10 8.12 3.80
N GLU A 221 3.95 8.30 4.48
CA GLU A 221 2.79 9.03 3.97
C GLU A 221 2.82 10.51 4.36
N PHE A 222 2.53 11.36 3.38
CA PHE A 222 2.31 12.80 3.56
C PHE A 222 0.97 13.21 2.97
N LEU A 223 0.40 14.24 3.57
CA LEU A 223 -0.92 14.77 3.23
C LEU A 223 -0.80 16.25 2.87
N MET A 224 -1.55 16.70 1.89
CA MET A 224 -1.62 18.10 1.53
C MET A 224 -3.05 18.48 1.14
N TYR A 225 -3.52 19.63 1.61
CA TYR A 225 -4.84 20.18 1.32
C TYR A 225 -4.66 21.58 0.79
N ILE A 226 -4.87 21.76 -0.52
CA ILE A 226 -4.57 23.01 -1.23
C ILE A 226 -5.73 23.42 -2.13
N PRO A 227 -5.84 24.72 -2.50
CA PRO A 227 -6.73 25.14 -3.57
C PRO A 227 -6.51 24.35 -4.86
N HIS A 228 -7.60 24.16 -5.62
CA HIS A 228 -7.58 23.30 -6.80
C HIS A 228 -6.48 23.66 -7.81
N GLU A 229 -5.57 22.74 -8.06
CA GLU A 229 -4.46 22.87 -9.01
C GLU A 229 -4.68 22.00 -10.26
N ARG A 230 -4.71 22.64 -11.41
CA ARG A 230 -4.93 21.96 -12.70
C ARG A 230 -3.74 21.12 -13.18
N ARG A 231 -2.55 21.29 -12.58
CA ARG A 231 -1.30 20.64 -12.98
C ARG A 231 -0.63 19.87 -11.84
N PRO A 232 -1.30 18.88 -11.24
CA PRO A 232 -0.72 18.14 -10.12
C PRO A 232 0.61 17.45 -10.45
N ARG A 233 0.87 17.16 -11.75
CA ARG A 233 2.17 16.64 -12.18
C ARG A 233 3.34 17.60 -11.92
N ALA A 234 3.11 18.90 -11.88
CA ALA A 234 4.15 19.87 -11.56
C ALA A 234 4.57 19.74 -10.08
N ILE A 235 3.61 19.54 -9.19
CA ILE A 235 3.86 19.28 -7.77
C ILE A 235 4.72 18.03 -7.59
N LEU A 236 4.33 16.92 -8.22
CA LEU A 236 5.07 15.66 -8.18
C LEU A 236 6.52 15.85 -8.62
N LYS A 237 6.73 16.54 -9.76
CA LYS A 237 8.07 16.79 -10.31
C LYS A 237 8.94 17.64 -9.37
N ILE A 238 8.41 18.70 -8.78
CA ILE A 238 9.14 19.54 -7.81
C ILE A 238 9.66 18.70 -6.65
N ILE A 239 8.84 17.81 -6.11
CA ILE A 239 9.22 16.96 -4.98
C ILE A 239 10.29 15.94 -5.42
N GLU A 240 10.13 15.30 -6.58
CA GLU A 240 11.09 14.33 -7.11
C GLU A 240 12.47 14.96 -7.39
N ASP A 241 12.49 16.12 -8.03
CA ASP A 241 13.75 16.81 -8.36
C ASP A 241 14.54 17.14 -7.08
N ASN A 242 13.89 17.65 -6.04
CA ASN A 242 14.52 17.97 -4.76
C ASN A 242 15.03 16.74 -3.99
N ILE A 243 14.31 15.61 -4.04
CA ILE A 243 14.73 14.39 -3.34
C ILE A 243 15.94 13.76 -4.05
N THR A 244 15.97 13.80 -5.38
CA THR A 244 17.04 13.21 -6.19
C THR A 244 18.40 13.87 -5.92
N GLU A 245 18.43 15.16 -5.58
CA GLU A 245 19.67 15.87 -5.21
C GLU A 245 20.30 15.36 -3.91
N ILE A 246 19.53 14.75 -3.02
CA ILE A 246 20.02 14.33 -1.68
C ILE A 246 20.62 12.93 -1.71
N VAL A 247 20.15 12.05 -2.58
CA VAL A 247 20.57 10.65 -2.67
C VAL A 247 20.99 10.34 -4.11
N ALA A 248 22.18 10.81 -4.47
CA ALA A 248 22.71 10.69 -5.82
C ALA A 248 22.82 9.25 -6.34
N ASP A 249 23.01 8.26 -5.44
CA ASP A 249 23.24 6.86 -5.80
C ASP A 249 22.00 5.96 -5.76
N THR A 250 20.85 6.47 -5.29
CA THR A 250 19.63 5.66 -5.17
C THR A 250 18.44 6.38 -5.81
N LYS A 251 17.84 5.76 -6.82
CA LYS A 251 16.64 6.29 -7.48
C LYS A 251 15.43 6.20 -6.56
N ILE A 252 15.19 7.25 -5.77
CA ILE A 252 14.00 7.38 -4.95
C ILE A 252 12.84 7.82 -5.83
N THR A 253 11.73 7.15 -5.73
CA THR A 253 10.49 7.51 -6.42
C THR A 253 9.39 7.75 -5.43
N ILE A 254 8.54 8.71 -5.73
CA ILE A 254 7.31 8.96 -4.98
C ILE A 254 6.10 8.62 -5.82
N ARG A 255 4.99 8.33 -5.16
CA ARG A 255 3.68 8.21 -5.79
C ARG A 255 2.73 9.23 -5.18
N MET A 256 1.79 9.72 -5.97
CA MET A 256 0.85 10.75 -5.57
C MET A 256 -0.56 10.40 -6.02
N GLY A 257 -1.51 10.49 -5.11
CA GLY A 257 -2.94 10.41 -5.39
C GLY A 257 -3.60 11.75 -5.12
N VAL A 258 -4.50 12.16 -6.00
CA VAL A 258 -5.21 13.43 -5.91
C VAL A 258 -6.70 13.19 -5.98
N TYR A 259 -7.45 13.68 -5.01
CA TYR A 259 -8.90 13.85 -5.10
C TYR A 259 -9.17 15.33 -5.37
N PRO A 260 -9.41 15.70 -6.65
CA PRO A 260 -9.59 17.10 -7.03
C PRO A 260 -11.00 17.58 -6.68
N LYS A 261 -11.12 18.88 -6.35
CA LYS A 261 -12.40 19.53 -6.06
C LYS A 261 -13.24 18.73 -5.08
N VAL A 262 -12.67 18.45 -3.93
CA VAL A 262 -13.27 17.57 -2.94
C VAL A 262 -14.71 17.93 -2.63
N ASP A 263 -15.52 16.91 -2.44
CA ASP A 263 -16.85 17.07 -1.88
C ASP A 263 -16.74 17.43 -0.39
N LYS A 264 -17.07 18.69 -0.06
CA LYS A 264 -16.99 19.20 1.32
C LYS A 264 -18.13 18.69 2.22
N THR A 265 -19.12 17.99 1.68
CA THR A 265 -20.24 17.41 2.47
C THR A 265 -19.82 16.13 3.20
N ILE A 266 -18.79 15.44 2.72
CA ILE A 266 -18.22 14.24 3.38
C ILE A 266 -17.12 14.64 4.37
N LYS A 267 -16.84 13.76 5.34
CA LYS A 267 -15.80 13.99 6.35
C LYS A 267 -14.42 14.18 5.70
N ALA A 268 -13.57 14.98 6.35
CA ALA A 268 -12.21 15.19 5.86
C ALA A 268 -11.43 13.88 5.69
N GLU A 269 -11.61 12.94 6.62
CA GLU A 269 -11.00 11.60 6.59
C GLU A 269 -11.33 10.86 5.28
N ASP A 270 -12.61 10.77 4.92
CA ASP A 270 -13.08 10.09 3.70
C ASP A 270 -12.50 10.73 2.42
N ARG A 271 -12.25 12.05 2.42
CA ARG A 271 -11.62 12.74 1.27
C ARG A 271 -10.17 12.29 1.07
N PHE A 272 -9.43 12.16 2.18
CA PHE A 272 -8.05 11.67 2.12
C PHE A 272 -7.98 10.17 1.86
N ASP A 273 -8.97 9.39 2.26
CA ASP A 273 -9.08 7.97 1.88
C ASP A 273 -9.26 7.81 0.37
N ARG A 274 -10.06 8.64 -0.29
CA ARG A 274 -10.18 8.68 -1.75
C ARG A 274 -8.85 9.04 -2.43
N ALA A 275 -8.15 10.04 -1.94
CA ALA A 275 -6.84 10.41 -2.46
C ALA A 275 -5.80 9.29 -2.21
N ARG A 276 -5.87 8.61 -1.06
CA ARG A 276 -5.03 7.46 -0.71
C ARG A 276 -5.32 6.26 -1.62
N HIS A 277 -6.59 5.99 -1.92
CA HIS A 277 -6.99 4.97 -2.87
C HIS A 277 -6.35 5.23 -4.25
N ALA A 278 -6.45 6.46 -4.77
CA ALA A 278 -5.79 6.85 -6.01
C ALA A 278 -4.25 6.67 -5.92
N CYS A 279 -3.62 7.06 -4.81
CA CYS A 279 -2.18 6.88 -4.60
C CYS A 279 -1.78 5.39 -4.63
N ASN A 280 -2.60 4.53 -4.04
CA ASN A 280 -2.34 3.10 -3.97
C ASN A 280 -2.60 2.37 -5.30
N SER A 281 -3.48 2.86 -6.16
CA SER A 281 -3.76 2.28 -7.47
C SER A 281 -2.54 2.25 -8.39
N VAL A 282 -1.56 3.14 -8.18
CA VAL A 282 -0.29 3.20 -8.93
C VAL A 282 0.88 2.56 -8.19
N ARG A 283 0.62 1.85 -7.08
CA ARG A 283 1.66 1.13 -6.33
C ARG A 283 2.23 0.01 -7.19
N GLY A 284 3.57 -0.04 -7.28
CA GLY A 284 4.28 -1.04 -8.10
C GLY A 284 4.40 -0.67 -9.58
N ASN A 285 3.74 0.38 -10.04
CA ASN A 285 3.89 0.86 -11.40
C ASN A 285 5.02 1.90 -11.50
N PHE A 286 6.11 1.55 -12.17
CA PHE A 286 7.27 2.43 -12.30
C PHE A 286 7.06 3.57 -13.32
N ASN A 287 6.10 3.44 -14.22
CA ASN A 287 5.83 4.40 -15.30
C ASN A 287 4.75 5.42 -14.90
N VAL A 288 3.78 5.03 -14.07
CA VAL A 288 2.68 5.88 -13.62
C VAL A 288 2.81 6.11 -12.12
N ARG A 289 3.06 7.36 -11.71
CA ARG A 289 3.29 7.75 -10.31
C ARG A 289 2.25 8.72 -9.77
N LEU A 290 1.34 9.15 -10.62
CA LEU A 290 0.23 10.04 -10.29
C LEU A 290 -1.08 9.40 -10.72
N ALA A 291 -2.02 9.28 -9.79
CA ALA A 291 -3.42 8.96 -10.09
C ALA A 291 -4.34 10.06 -9.56
N ILE A 292 -5.42 10.26 -10.28
CA ILE A 292 -6.48 11.21 -9.92
C ILE A 292 -7.71 10.37 -9.57
N TYR A 293 -8.27 10.56 -8.39
CA TYR A 293 -9.52 9.94 -7.99
C TYR A 293 -10.67 10.54 -8.78
N ASP A 294 -11.37 9.73 -9.51
CA ASP A 294 -12.51 10.13 -10.33
C ASP A 294 -13.76 9.27 -10.04
N LYS A 295 -14.81 9.54 -10.75
CA LYS A 295 -16.08 8.83 -10.59
C LYS A 295 -15.95 7.35 -10.96
N GLU A 296 -15.20 7.02 -11.99
CA GLU A 296 -14.99 5.65 -12.45
C GLU A 296 -14.22 4.82 -11.40
N MET A 297 -13.21 5.41 -10.79
CA MET A 297 -12.46 4.78 -9.69
C MET A 297 -13.36 4.51 -8.47
N ASN A 298 -14.23 5.46 -8.12
CA ASN A 298 -15.21 5.30 -7.04
C ASN A 298 -16.23 4.18 -7.36
N GLU A 299 -16.77 4.16 -8.58
CA GLU A 299 -17.70 3.12 -9.01
C GLU A 299 -17.07 1.73 -8.99
N LYS A 300 -15.81 1.64 -9.41
CA LYS A 300 -15.03 0.38 -9.34
C LYS A 300 -14.78 -0.07 -7.89
N GLU A 301 -14.50 0.83 -6.98
CA GLU A 301 -14.32 0.53 -5.55
C GLU A 301 -15.62 -0.02 -4.95
N ILE A 302 -16.74 0.68 -5.15
CA ILE A 302 -18.07 0.25 -4.71
C ILE A 302 -18.42 -1.13 -5.28
N TYR A 303 -18.14 -1.35 -6.56
CA TYR A 303 -18.34 -2.64 -7.21
C TYR A 303 -17.50 -3.74 -6.54
N GLN A 304 -16.20 -3.52 -6.31
CA GLN A 304 -15.32 -4.49 -5.67
C GLN A 304 -15.75 -4.80 -4.24
N ASP A 305 -16.11 -3.80 -3.46
CA ASP A 305 -16.61 -3.98 -2.10
C ASP A 305 -17.94 -4.76 -2.07
N SER A 306 -18.82 -4.51 -3.04
CA SER A 306 -20.08 -5.25 -3.16
C SER A 306 -19.84 -6.74 -3.41
N LEU A 307 -18.84 -7.09 -4.26
CA LEU A 307 -18.47 -8.48 -4.52
C LEU A 307 -17.91 -9.17 -3.27
N VAL A 308 -17.00 -8.50 -2.55
CA VAL A 308 -16.41 -9.05 -1.31
C VAL A 308 -17.50 -9.30 -0.26
N ASN A 309 -18.35 -8.31 -0.01
CA ASN A 309 -19.39 -8.38 1.02
C ASN A 309 -20.52 -9.38 0.70
N SER A 310 -20.73 -9.70 -0.57
CA SER A 310 -21.77 -10.65 -0.99
C SER A 310 -21.30 -12.10 -1.16
N MET A 311 -19.98 -12.36 -1.09
CA MET A 311 -19.38 -13.67 -1.36
C MET A 311 -19.95 -14.79 -0.48
N GLU A 312 -19.93 -14.64 0.84
CA GLU A 312 -20.37 -15.70 1.78
C GLU A 312 -21.84 -16.05 1.56
N LYS A 313 -22.69 -15.02 1.43
CA LYS A 313 -24.12 -15.22 1.14
C LYS A 313 -24.34 -15.88 -0.22
N ALA A 314 -23.50 -15.57 -1.23
CA ALA A 314 -23.58 -16.20 -2.54
C ALA A 314 -23.21 -17.68 -2.49
N MET A 315 -22.22 -18.07 -1.70
CA MET A 315 -21.87 -19.48 -1.46
C MET A 315 -23.01 -20.22 -0.78
N GLU A 316 -23.57 -19.68 0.32
CA GLU A 316 -24.69 -20.29 1.04
C GLU A 316 -25.95 -20.46 0.19
N SER A 317 -26.19 -19.54 -0.74
CA SER A 317 -27.36 -19.56 -1.63
C SER A 317 -27.14 -20.27 -2.97
N GLY A 318 -25.98 -20.91 -3.19
CA GLY A 318 -25.65 -21.65 -4.40
C GLY A 318 -25.55 -20.77 -5.66
N ARG A 319 -25.16 -19.48 -5.49
CA ARG A 319 -24.98 -18.56 -6.60
C ARG A 319 -23.63 -18.71 -7.32
N PHE A 320 -22.67 -19.39 -6.71
CA PHE A 320 -21.49 -19.84 -7.40
C PHE A 320 -21.80 -21.14 -8.12
N VAL A 321 -21.75 -21.12 -9.45
CA VAL A 321 -22.14 -22.22 -10.32
C VAL A 321 -20.91 -22.74 -11.06
N VAL A 322 -20.67 -24.05 -11.04
CA VAL A 322 -19.58 -24.67 -11.79
C VAL A 322 -20.01 -24.97 -13.21
N PHE A 323 -19.25 -24.49 -14.15
CA PHE A 323 -19.32 -24.84 -15.57
C PHE A 323 -18.22 -25.83 -15.88
N TYR A 324 -18.46 -26.72 -16.84
CA TYR A 324 -17.54 -27.77 -17.26
C TYR A 324 -17.16 -27.58 -18.72
N GLN A 325 -15.86 -27.62 -19.02
CA GLN A 325 -15.36 -27.58 -20.39
C GLN A 325 -14.66 -28.90 -20.72
N PRO A 326 -15.08 -29.61 -21.80
CA PRO A 326 -14.52 -30.93 -22.12
C PRO A 326 -13.10 -30.83 -22.67
N LYS A 327 -12.24 -31.77 -22.24
CA LYS A 327 -10.91 -32.06 -22.80
C LYS A 327 -11.02 -33.34 -23.63
N TYR A 328 -10.64 -33.29 -24.90
CA TYR A 328 -10.73 -34.40 -25.83
C TYR A 328 -9.35 -34.95 -26.16
N ALA A 329 -9.15 -36.28 -26.00
CA ALA A 329 -7.99 -36.99 -26.53
C ALA A 329 -8.15 -37.12 -28.06
N ILE A 330 -7.13 -36.75 -28.84
CA ILE A 330 -7.20 -36.60 -30.28
C ILE A 330 -6.28 -37.54 -31.09
N GLN A 331 -5.41 -38.32 -30.44
CA GLN A 331 -4.44 -39.18 -31.14
C GLN A 331 -4.99 -40.53 -31.59
N GLY A 332 -6.24 -40.88 -31.29
CA GLY A 332 -6.86 -42.13 -31.75
C GLY A 332 -7.61 -42.00 -33.07
N ASP A 333 -8.29 -43.09 -33.47
CA ASP A 333 -9.14 -43.14 -34.66
C ASP A 333 -10.35 -42.21 -34.54
N ARG A 334 -10.79 -41.93 -33.31
CA ARG A 334 -11.83 -40.95 -32.97
C ARG A 334 -11.38 -40.06 -31.79
N ASN A 335 -11.96 -38.90 -31.70
CA ASN A 335 -11.80 -38.04 -30.54
C ASN A 335 -12.63 -38.60 -29.37
N VAL A 336 -12.01 -38.73 -28.21
CA VAL A 336 -12.62 -39.34 -27.02
C VAL A 336 -12.72 -38.26 -25.93
N LEU A 337 -13.88 -38.14 -25.32
CA LEU A 337 -14.05 -37.30 -24.12
C LEU A 337 -13.21 -37.92 -23.00
N TYR A 338 -12.09 -37.26 -22.64
CA TYR A 338 -11.11 -37.75 -21.71
C TYR A 338 -11.34 -37.26 -20.29
N SER A 339 -11.45 -35.95 -20.12
CA SER A 339 -11.69 -35.26 -18.85
C SER A 339 -12.45 -33.94 -19.08
N ALA A 340 -12.68 -33.18 -18.02
CA ALA A 340 -13.24 -31.84 -18.12
C ALA A 340 -12.50 -30.88 -17.17
N GLU A 341 -12.54 -29.59 -17.47
CA GLU A 341 -12.12 -28.53 -16.55
C GLU A 341 -13.32 -27.89 -15.89
N ALA A 342 -13.26 -27.71 -14.56
CA ALA A 342 -14.25 -27.02 -13.77
C ALA A 342 -13.96 -25.52 -13.73
N LEU A 343 -14.88 -24.73 -14.22
CA LEU A 343 -14.76 -23.28 -14.36
C LEU A 343 -15.86 -22.60 -13.56
N ILE A 344 -15.50 -21.98 -12.45
CA ILE A 344 -16.45 -21.28 -11.60
C ILE A 344 -17.07 -20.06 -12.33
N ARG A 345 -18.35 -19.82 -12.10
CA ARG A 345 -19.10 -18.62 -12.52
C ARG A 345 -19.92 -18.13 -11.34
N TRP A 346 -20.12 -16.83 -11.25
CA TRP A 346 -20.95 -16.25 -10.20
C TRP A 346 -22.22 -15.63 -10.79
N ASP A 347 -23.38 -16.21 -10.51
CA ASP A 347 -24.69 -15.66 -10.85
C ASP A 347 -25.05 -14.57 -9.83
N HIS A 348 -24.51 -13.37 -10.05
CA HIS A 348 -24.70 -12.24 -9.13
C HIS A 348 -26.07 -11.57 -9.38
N PRO A 349 -26.86 -11.26 -8.32
CA PRO A 349 -28.21 -10.72 -8.48
C PRO A 349 -28.24 -9.38 -9.22
N ASP A 350 -27.24 -8.51 -9.01
CA ASP A 350 -27.20 -7.17 -9.58
C ASP A 350 -26.37 -7.09 -10.88
N TYR A 351 -25.38 -7.96 -11.06
CA TYR A 351 -24.40 -7.87 -12.16
C TYR A 351 -24.51 -9.03 -13.16
N GLY A 352 -25.45 -9.97 -12.94
CA GLY A 352 -25.63 -11.14 -13.80
C GLY A 352 -24.50 -12.16 -13.67
N LEU A 353 -24.24 -12.94 -14.72
CA LEU A 353 -23.24 -14.00 -14.71
C LEU A 353 -21.83 -13.44 -14.85
N LEU A 354 -21.09 -13.42 -13.75
CA LEU A 354 -19.71 -12.94 -13.69
C LEU A 354 -18.71 -14.04 -14.02
N SER A 355 -17.67 -13.68 -14.80
CA SER A 355 -16.53 -14.55 -15.07
C SER A 355 -15.51 -14.53 -13.92
N PRO A 356 -14.64 -15.56 -13.78
CA PRO A 356 -13.59 -15.63 -12.76
C PRO A 356 -12.68 -14.39 -12.71
N ALA A 357 -12.34 -13.82 -13.86
CA ALA A 357 -11.50 -12.63 -13.96
C ALA A 357 -12.07 -11.39 -13.24
N ALA A 358 -13.38 -11.36 -12.96
CA ALA A 358 -14.02 -10.25 -12.25
C ALA A 358 -13.82 -10.32 -10.73
N PHE A 359 -13.68 -11.51 -10.13
CA PHE A 359 -13.69 -11.70 -8.68
C PHE A 359 -12.49 -12.47 -8.11
N ILE A 360 -11.88 -13.42 -8.85
CA ILE A 360 -10.73 -14.21 -8.35
C ILE A 360 -9.57 -13.29 -7.90
N PRO A 361 -9.06 -12.32 -8.72
CA PRO A 361 -7.96 -11.46 -8.29
C PRO A 361 -8.29 -10.61 -7.07
N LEU A 362 -9.57 -10.29 -6.88
CA LEU A 362 -10.05 -9.56 -5.72
C LEU A 362 -10.03 -10.45 -4.46
N PHE A 363 -10.51 -11.69 -4.57
CA PHE A 363 -10.55 -12.64 -3.47
C PHE A 363 -9.14 -13.11 -3.05
N GLU A 364 -8.22 -13.27 -4.00
CA GLU A 364 -6.80 -13.49 -3.70
C GLU A 364 -6.21 -12.35 -2.87
N LYS A 365 -6.42 -11.10 -3.31
CA LYS A 365 -5.94 -9.90 -2.61
C LYS A 365 -6.50 -9.76 -1.20
N GLN A 366 -7.73 -10.22 -0.98
CA GLN A 366 -8.41 -10.17 0.32
C GLN A 366 -8.20 -11.42 1.18
N GLY A 367 -7.48 -12.44 0.68
CA GLY A 367 -7.27 -13.71 1.39
C GLY A 367 -8.53 -14.58 1.48
N LEU A 368 -9.50 -14.37 0.59
CA LEU A 368 -10.77 -15.08 0.56
C LEU A 368 -10.78 -16.26 -0.43
N ILE A 369 -9.74 -16.39 -1.24
CA ILE A 369 -9.69 -17.38 -2.33
C ILE A 369 -9.79 -18.82 -1.81
N HIS A 370 -9.14 -19.14 -0.69
CA HIS A 370 -9.21 -20.45 -0.06
C HIS A 370 -10.66 -20.93 0.20
N LYS A 371 -11.53 -20.04 0.69
CA LYS A 371 -12.95 -20.37 0.93
C LYS A 371 -13.66 -20.73 -0.38
N LEU A 372 -13.34 -20.01 -1.46
CA LEU A 372 -13.93 -20.26 -2.78
C LEU A 372 -13.42 -21.58 -3.36
N ASP A 373 -12.12 -21.82 -3.31
CA ASP A 373 -11.50 -23.02 -3.86
C ASP A 373 -12.04 -24.27 -3.15
N HIS A 374 -12.11 -24.27 -1.83
CA HIS A 374 -12.75 -25.34 -1.06
C HIS A 374 -14.22 -25.58 -1.45
N TYR A 375 -14.99 -24.49 -1.67
CA TYR A 375 -16.36 -24.62 -2.14
C TYR A 375 -16.42 -25.29 -3.53
N VAL A 376 -15.56 -24.88 -4.46
CA VAL A 376 -15.49 -25.46 -5.82
C VAL A 376 -15.08 -26.91 -5.78
N TRP A 377 -14.04 -27.27 -5.03
CA TRP A 377 -13.57 -28.66 -4.90
C TRP A 377 -14.69 -29.57 -4.37
N ASN A 378 -15.42 -29.13 -3.34
CA ASN A 378 -16.51 -29.92 -2.78
C ASN A 378 -17.68 -30.09 -3.80
N GLU A 379 -18.06 -29.03 -4.52
CA GLU A 379 -19.11 -29.09 -5.53
C GLU A 379 -18.71 -29.99 -6.72
N VAL A 380 -17.46 -29.92 -7.17
CA VAL A 380 -16.95 -30.77 -8.26
C VAL A 380 -16.87 -32.22 -7.82
N ALA A 381 -16.31 -32.52 -6.64
CA ALA A 381 -16.25 -33.88 -6.12
C ALA A 381 -17.64 -34.52 -6.00
N ARG A 382 -18.62 -33.74 -5.50
CA ARG A 382 -20.05 -34.17 -5.42
C ARG A 382 -20.61 -34.46 -6.82
N GLN A 383 -20.40 -33.59 -7.79
CA GLN A 383 -20.90 -33.74 -9.16
C GLN A 383 -20.28 -34.93 -9.88
N VAL A 384 -18.96 -35.15 -9.71
CA VAL A 384 -18.25 -36.34 -10.26
C VAL A 384 -18.83 -37.62 -9.67
N GLY A 385 -19.08 -37.66 -8.35
CA GLY A 385 -19.70 -38.80 -7.69
C GLY A 385 -21.12 -39.08 -8.22
N GLU A 386 -21.95 -38.04 -8.45
CA GLU A 386 -23.27 -38.17 -9.05
C GLU A 386 -23.20 -38.71 -10.49
N TRP A 387 -22.28 -38.25 -11.31
CA TRP A 387 -22.09 -38.76 -12.68
C TRP A 387 -21.64 -40.22 -12.68
N MET A 388 -20.70 -40.58 -11.80
CA MET A 388 -20.23 -41.96 -11.68
C MET A 388 -21.38 -42.93 -11.32
N ILE A 389 -22.25 -42.54 -10.37
CA ILE A 389 -23.40 -43.35 -9.95
C ILE A 389 -24.45 -43.42 -11.07
N ARG A 390 -24.78 -42.27 -11.71
CA ARG A 390 -25.87 -42.22 -12.70
C ARG A 390 -25.52 -42.89 -14.01
N TYR A 391 -24.28 -42.75 -14.47
CA TYR A 391 -23.88 -43.16 -15.82
C TYR A 391 -22.95 -44.38 -15.84
N ASP A 392 -22.52 -44.88 -14.67
CA ASP A 392 -21.46 -45.92 -14.58
C ASP A 392 -20.23 -45.54 -15.43
N PHE A 393 -19.88 -44.24 -15.41
CA PHE A 393 -18.86 -43.65 -16.26
C PHE A 393 -17.90 -42.81 -15.44
N LYS A 394 -16.62 -43.19 -15.46
CA LYS A 394 -15.57 -42.44 -14.78
C LYS A 394 -15.07 -41.31 -15.69
N LEU A 395 -15.30 -40.09 -15.31
CA LEU A 395 -14.82 -38.88 -16.00
C LEU A 395 -14.04 -38.03 -15.02
N PRO A 396 -12.72 -37.92 -15.19
CA PRO A 396 -11.94 -37.00 -14.37
C PRO A 396 -12.33 -35.54 -14.61
N VAL A 397 -12.26 -34.73 -13.55
CA VAL A 397 -12.49 -33.28 -13.64
C VAL A 397 -11.37 -32.55 -12.95
N SER A 398 -10.78 -31.57 -13.65
CA SER A 398 -9.74 -30.73 -13.12
C SER A 398 -10.31 -29.53 -12.36
N VAL A 399 -9.71 -29.20 -11.24
CA VAL A 399 -10.02 -28.04 -10.41
C VAL A 399 -8.79 -27.19 -10.19
N ASN A 400 -8.94 -25.89 -10.20
CA ASN A 400 -7.87 -24.96 -9.91
C ASN A 400 -7.50 -25.00 -8.41
N VAL A 401 -6.21 -24.93 -8.12
CA VAL A 401 -5.64 -24.80 -6.77
C VAL A 401 -4.86 -23.50 -6.72
N SER A 402 -5.27 -22.59 -5.84
CA SER A 402 -4.63 -21.29 -5.73
C SER A 402 -3.22 -21.42 -5.13
N ARG A 403 -2.37 -20.42 -5.42
CA ARG A 403 -1.04 -20.35 -4.84
C ARG A 403 -1.07 -20.29 -3.30
N VAL A 404 -2.11 -19.70 -2.72
CA VAL A 404 -2.27 -19.61 -1.27
C VAL A 404 -2.52 -20.99 -0.67
N ASP A 405 -3.32 -21.82 -1.36
CA ASP A 405 -3.64 -23.17 -0.91
C ASP A 405 -2.41 -24.10 -1.01
N MET A 406 -1.60 -23.96 -2.05
CA MET A 406 -0.39 -24.77 -2.23
C MET A 406 0.66 -24.65 -1.11
N VAL A 407 0.58 -23.62 -0.29
CA VAL A 407 1.47 -23.46 0.89
C VAL A 407 0.74 -23.75 2.21
N ALA A 408 -0.52 -24.16 2.16
CA ALA A 408 -1.28 -24.58 3.34
C ALA A 408 -0.78 -25.93 3.86
N PRO A 409 -0.55 -26.10 5.16
CA PRO A 409 0.10 -27.31 5.70
C PRO A 409 -0.74 -28.59 5.59
N ASP A 410 -2.07 -28.47 5.46
CA ASP A 410 -3.02 -29.60 5.51
C ASP A 410 -3.80 -29.77 4.18
N LEU A 411 -3.30 -29.23 3.07
CA LEU A 411 -3.99 -29.23 1.77
C LEU A 411 -4.32 -30.63 1.28
N ASP A 412 -3.38 -31.55 1.39
CA ASP A 412 -3.49 -32.94 0.95
C ASP A 412 -4.56 -33.71 1.74
N ASP A 413 -4.63 -33.51 3.06
CA ASP A 413 -5.67 -34.08 3.94
C ASP A 413 -7.05 -33.47 3.63
N GLU A 414 -7.12 -32.17 3.38
CA GLU A 414 -8.34 -31.45 3.05
C GLU A 414 -8.96 -31.96 1.75
N ILE A 415 -8.19 -32.00 0.65
CA ILE A 415 -8.69 -32.46 -0.66
C ILE A 415 -9.01 -33.96 -0.60
N TYR A 416 -8.18 -34.76 0.06
CA TYR A 416 -8.44 -36.19 0.22
C TYR A 416 -9.73 -36.48 0.96
N SER A 417 -10.05 -35.72 2.01
CA SER A 417 -11.30 -35.84 2.75
C SER A 417 -12.54 -35.57 1.88
N LEU A 418 -12.45 -34.65 0.92
CA LEU A 418 -13.54 -34.36 -0.03
C LEU A 418 -13.78 -35.53 -1.00
N VAL A 419 -12.71 -36.17 -1.45
CA VAL A 419 -12.77 -37.36 -2.33
C VAL A 419 -13.44 -38.51 -1.59
N GLU A 420 -13.04 -38.82 -0.35
CA GLU A 420 -13.64 -39.87 0.47
C GLU A 420 -15.13 -39.60 0.75
N LYS A 421 -15.46 -38.37 1.16
CA LYS A 421 -16.83 -37.95 1.47
C LYS A 421 -17.79 -38.13 0.30
N ASN A 422 -17.31 -37.94 -0.93
CA ASN A 422 -18.11 -38.02 -2.14
C ASN A 422 -18.01 -39.37 -2.86
N TRP A 423 -17.33 -40.35 -2.27
CA TRP A 423 -17.21 -41.71 -2.77
C TRP A 423 -16.54 -41.82 -4.15
N ILE A 424 -15.63 -40.91 -4.46
CA ILE A 424 -14.82 -40.92 -5.68
C ILE A 424 -13.39 -41.32 -5.34
N THR A 425 -12.58 -41.62 -6.38
CA THR A 425 -11.16 -41.92 -6.23
C THR A 425 -10.33 -40.69 -6.61
N PRO A 426 -9.11 -40.49 -6.06
CA PRO A 426 -8.27 -39.31 -6.33
C PRO A 426 -7.99 -39.09 -7.82
N ASP A 427 -7.88 -40.17 -8.62
CA ASP A 427 -7.69 -40.09 -10.08
C ASP A 427 -8.87 -39.47 -10.86
N LEU A 428 -9.98 -39.20 -10.19
CA LEU A 428 -11.13 -38.51 -10.77
C LEU A 428 -11.17 -36.99 -10.47
N LEU A 429 -10.28 -36.51 -9.63
CA LEU A 429 -10.13 -35.09 -9.31
C LEU A 429 -8.72 -34.65 -9.63
N HIS A 430 -8.51 -34.04 -10.80
CA HIS A 430 -7.20 -33.51 -11.19
C HIS A 430 -6.99 -32.13 -10.57
N LEU A 431 -5.76 -31.79 -10.23
CA LEU A 431 -5.42 -30.54 -9.56
C LEU A 431 -4.61 -29.65 -10.51
N GLU A 432 -5.17 -28.51 -10.89
CA GLU A 432 -4.53 -27.54 -11.78
C GLU A 432 -3.80 -26.45 -10.99
N ILE A 433 -2.52 -26.25 -11.28
CA ILE A 433 -1.63 -25.32 -10.61
C ILE A 433 -1.01 -24.41 -11.67
N THR A 434 -1.05 -23.10 -11.50
CA THR A 434 -0.45 -22.16 -12.45
C THR A 434 1.07 -22.15 -12.38
N GLU A 435 1.77 -21.94 -13.53
CA GLU A 435 3.24 -21.76 -13.57
C GLU A 435 3.74 -20.69 -12.59
N SER A 436 2.99 -19.61 -12.43
CA SER A 436 3.35 -18.48 -11.56
C SER A 436 3.39 -18.84 -10.07
N ALA A 437 2.69 -19.87 -9.64
CA ALA A 437 2.68 -20.32 -8.26
C ALA A 437 4.05 -20.90 -7.82
N TYR A 438 4.79 -21.51 -8.75
CA TYR A 438 6.10 -22.12 -8.49
C TYR A 438 7.19 -21.12 -8.06
N THR A 439 7.16 -19.89 -8.51
CA THR A 439 8.28 -18.92 -8.40
C THR A 439 8.59 -18.44 -6.98
N SER A 440 7.69 -18.58 -6.03
CA SER A 440 7.83 -17.98 -4.69
C SER A 440 8.32 -18.91 -3.59
N ASN A 441 8.05 -20.23 -3.66
CA ASN A 441 8.42 -21.23 -2.65
C ASN A 441 8.63 -22.60 -3.31
N ALA A 442 9.57 -22.69 -4.24
CA ALA A 442 9.76 -23.85 -5.10
C ALA A 442 9.90 -25.18 -4.34
N ASP A 443 10.72 -25.23 -3.30
CA ASP A 443 10.99 -26.47 -2.56
C ASP A 443 9.75 -26.99 -1.83
N GLN A 444 9.04 -26.12 -1.13
CA GLN A 444 7.80 -26.48 -0.43
C GLN A 444 6.72 -26.95 -1.41
N MET A 445 6.61 -26.28 -2.56
CA MET A 445 5.63 -26.63 -3.58
C MET A 445 5.90 -28.02 -4.20
N VAL A 446 7.17 -28.37 -4.45
CA VAL A 446 7.55 -29.70 -4.92
C VAL A 446 7.16 -30.78 -3.90
N GLU A 447 7.37 -30.52 -2.61
CA GLU A 447 6.98 -31.43 -1.52
C GLU A 447 5.45 -31.65 -1.50
N THR A 448 4.66 -30.57 -1.48
CA THR A 448 3.19 -30.64 -1.49
C THR A 448 2.66 -31.39 -2.73
N VAL A 449 3.21 -31.11 -3.91
CA VAL A 449 2.83 -31.80 -5.15
C VAL A 449 3.15 -33.30 -5.07
N GLN A 450 4.30 -33.69 -4.50
CA GLN A 450 4.66 -35.09 -4.31
C GLN A 450 3.68 -35.80 -3.35
N GLU A 451 3.32 -35.15 -2.23
CA GLU A 451 2.35 -35.71 -1.27
C GLU A 451 0.98 -35.94 -1.91
N LEU A 452 0.48 -34.99 -2.71
CA LEU A 452 -0.78 -35.11 -3.45
C LEU A 452 -0.71 -36.30 -4.47
N ARG A 453 0.38 -36.42 -5.21
CA ARG A 453 0.57 -37.53 -6.15
C ARG A 453 0.68 -38.90 -5.45
N ASP A 454 1.34 -38.98 -4.32
CA ASP A 454 1.45 -40.20 -3.52
C ASP A 454 0.08 -40.68 -3.01
N ARG A 455 -0.88 -39.73 -2.85
CA ARG A 455 -2.30 -40.04 -2.58
C ARG A 455 -3.12 -40.40 -3.83
N GLY A 456 -2.53 -40.29 -5.03
CA GLY A 456 -3.14 -40.72 -6.29
C GLY A 456 -3.83 -39.61 -7.10
N PHE A 457 -3.62 -38.32 -6.75
CA PHE A 457 -4.09 -37.19 -7.56
C PHE A 457 -3.21 -36.97 -8.78
N GLU A 458 -3.80 -36.60 -9.93
CA GLU A 458 -3.07 -36.12 -11.10
C GLU A 458 -2.87 -34.61 -11.01
N ILE A 459 -1.65 -34.16 -11.32
CA ILE A 459 -1.25 -32.74 -11.27
C ILE A 459 -1.13 -32.20 -12.68
N GLU A 460 -1.87 -31.12 -12.95
CA GLU A 460 -1.84 -30.39 -14.22
C GLU A 460 -1.19 -29.01 -14.01
N ILE A 461 -0.27 -28.63 -14.89
CA ILE A 461 0.31 -27.28 -14.88
C ILE A 461 -0.42 -26.42 -15.90
N ASP A 462 -0.98 -25.32 -15.43
CA ASP A 462 -1.73 -24.37 -16.22
C ASP A 462 -0.90 -23.16 -16.68
N ASP A 463 -1.33 -22.50 -17.76
CA ASP A 463 -0.67 -21.32 -18.38
C ASP A 463 0.81 -21.54 -18.74
N PHE A 464 1.19 -22.77 -19.09
CA PHE A 464 2.59 -23.12 -19.32
C PHE A 464 3.20 -22.34 -20.50
N GLY A 465 4.39 -21.78 -20.25
CA GLY A 465 5.19 -21.02 -21.21
C GLY A 465 4.98 -19.50 -21.15
N THR A 466 4.11 -19.02 -20.26
CA THR A 466 3.90 -17.57 -20.07
C THR A 466 4.89 -16.94 -19.07
N GLY A 467 5.55 -17.77 -18.24
CA GLY A 467 6.48 -17.35 -17.19
C GLY A 467 7.96 -17.57 -17.54
N TYR A 468 8.83 -17.08 -16.66
CA TYR A 468 10.30 -17.19 -16.81
C TYR A 468 10.89 -18.51 -16.24
N SER A 469 10.09 -19.33 -15.58
CA SER A 469 10.57 -20.47 -14.77
C SER A 469 10.22 -21.85 -15.33
N ALA A 470 9.58 -21.92 -16.48
CA ALA A 470 9.05 -23.14 -17.08
C ALA A 470 10.07 -24.31 -17.13
N LEU A 471 11.32 -24.06 -17.53
CA LEU A 471 12.36 -25.10 -17.63
C LEU A 471 12.78 -25.66 -16.26
N ASN A 472 12.93 -24.80 -15.25
CA ASN A 472 13.31 -25.23 -13.91
C ASN A 472 12.17 -26.03 -13.27
N MET A 473 10.93 -25.59 -13.45
CA MET A 473 9.74 -26.26 -12.93
C MET A 473 9.61 -27.68 -13.52
N ILE A 474 9.67 -27.83 -14.85
CA ILE A 474 9.60 -29.16 -15.50
C ILE A 474 10.67 -30.11 -14.99
N SER A 475 11.87 -29.60 -14.69
CA SER A 475 12.99 -30.47 -14.26
C SER A 475 12.87 -30.94 -12.81
N SER A 476 12.14 -30.24 -11.97
CA SER A 476 12.10 -30.46 -10.52
C SER A 476 10.72 -30.91 -9.99
N MET A 477 9.64 -30.58 -10.68
CA MET A 477 8.27 -30.86 -10.23
C MET A 477 7.73 -32.14 -10.88
N PRO A 478 7.18 -33.08 -10.11
CA PRO A 478 6.54 -34.28 -10.66
C PRO A 478 5.13 -33.90 -11.17
N ILE A 479 4.99 -33.77 -12.48
CA ILE A 479 3.76 -33.36 -13.17
C ILE A 479 3.26 -34.45 -14.10
N ASP A 480 1.93 -34.48 -14.30
CA ASP A 480 1.29 -35.52 -15.14
C ASP A 480 0.76 -34.91 -16.46
N VAL A 481 0.35 -33.62 -16.42
CA VAL A 481 -0.23 -32.92 -17.57
C VAL A 481 0.30 -31.50 -17.66
N ILE A 482 0.58 -31.03 -18.87
CA ILE A 482 0.96 -29.66 -19.19
C ILE A 482 -0.13 -29.05 -20.08
N LYS A 483 -0.72 -27.93 -19.66
CA LYS A 483 -1.69 -27.17 -20.44
C LYS A 483 -0.97 -26.02 -21.13
N LEU A 484 -0.95 -26.04 -22.46
CA LEU A 484 -0.37 -24.97 -23.27
C LEU A 484 -1.37 -23.82 -23.37
N ASP A 485 -0.95 -22.64 -22.91
CA ASP A 485 -1.78 -21.43 -22.91
C ASP A 485 -2.28 -21.08 -24.33
N MET A 486 -3.50 -20.59 -24.38
CA MET A 486 -4.18 -20.19 -25.63
C MET A 486 -3.41 -19.18 -26.48
N SER A 487 -2.50 -18.38 -25.90
CA SER A 487 -1.71 -17.39 -26.63
C SER A 487 -0.77 -18.03 -27.67
N PHE A 488 -0.27 -19.24 -27.39
CA PHE A 488 0.52 -20.03 -28.33
C PHE A 488 -0.33 -20.65 -29.44
N ILE A 489 -1.55 -21.06 -29.09
CA ILE A 489 -2.44 -21.79 -30.00
C ILE A 489 -3.16 -20.84 -30.98
N LYS A 490 -3.45 -19.63 -30.56
CA LYS A 490 -4.25 -18.65 -31.32
C LYS A 490 -3.72 -18.34 -32.72
N ARG A 491 -2.42 -18.43 -32.94
CA ARG A 491 -1.75 -18.07 -34.20
C ARG A 491 -0.94 -19.17 -34.87
N ILE A 492 -1.02 -20.42 -34.41
CA ILE A 492 -0.23 -21.53 -34.97
C ILE A 492 -0.48 -21.78 -36.46
N HIS A 493 -1.67 -21.44 -36.97
CA HIS A 493 -2.06 -21.57 -38.37
C HIS A 493 -1.57 -20.38 -39.25
N LEU A 494 -1.06 -19.30 -38.62
CA LEU A 494 -0.60 -18.09 -39.32
C LEU A 494 0.94 -17.97 -39.36
N SER A 495 1.67 -18.78 -38.55
CA SER A 495 3.10 -18.60 -38.37
C SER A 495 3.82 -19.94 -38.12
N ASP A 496 4.71 -20.30 -39.03
CA ASP A 496 5.59 -21.48 -38.87
C ASP A 496 6.45 -21.41 -37.61
N LYS A 497 6.84 -20.20 -37.18
CA LYS A 497 7.60 -19.97 -35.97
C LYS A 497 6.82 -20.37 -34.71
N GLU A 498 5.54 -19.98 -34.66
CA GLU A 498 4.69 -20.33 -33.50
C GLU A 498 4.42 -21.82 -33.46
N MET A 499 4.16 -22.45 -34.61
CA MET A 499 4.03 -23.90 -34.70
C MET A 499 5.31 -24.64 -34.27
N HIS A 500 6.49 -24.10 -34.60
CA HIS A 500 7.76 -24.68 -34.17
C HIS A 500 7.95 -24.59 -32.64
N LEU A 501 7.55 -23.47 -32.01
CA LEU A 501 7.54 -23.32 -30.55
C LEU A 501 6.63 -24.36 -29.87
N VAL A 502 5.42 -24.56 -30.39
CA VAL A 502 4.50 -25.58 -29.87
C VAL A 502 5.12 -26.97 -29.97
N LYS A 503 5.77 -27.33 -31.10
CA LYS A 503 6.48 -28.60 -31.22
C LYS A 503 7.58 -28.77 -30.18
N LEU A 504 8.38 -27.76 -29.93
CA LEU A 504 9.40 -27.78 -28.89
C LEU A 504 8.80 -28.03 -27.48
N MET A 505 7.65 -27.42 -27.19
CA MET A 505 6.93 -27.66 -25.93
C MET A 505 6.39 -29.07 -25.82
N LEU A 506 5.87 -29.66 -26.92
CA LEU A 506 5.45 -31.06 -26.97
C LEU A 506 6.63 -32.01 -26.74
N ASP A 507 7.77 -31.73 -27.36
CA ASP A 507 8.99 -32.51 -27.15
C ASP A 507 9.49 -32.44 -25.71
N MET A 508 9.41 -31.25 -25.07
CA MET A 508 9.77 -31.06 -23.65
C MET A 508 8.85 -31.87 -22.73
N ALA A 509 7.54 -31.82 -22.97
CA ALA A 509 6.55 -32.58 -22.19
C ALA A 509 6.80 -34.10 -22.30
N SER A 510 7.08 -34.58 -23.53
CA SER A 510 7.43 -35.95 -23.79
C SER A 510 8.70 -36.41 -23.04
N PHE A 511 9.69 -35.53 -22.91
CA PHE A 511 10.93 -35.81 -22.18
C PHE A 511 10.68 -36.09 -20.68
N VAL A 512 9.68 -35.47 -20.08
CA VAL A 512 9.29 -35.68 -18.66
C VAL A 512 8.12 -36.65 -18.50
N ASN A 513 7.68 -37.32 -19.58
CA ASN A 513 6.53 -38.21 -19.63
C ASN A 513 5.19 -37.56 -19.23
N ALA A 514 5.05 -36.24 -19.41
CA ALA A 514 3.80 -35.53 -19.20
C ALA A 514 2.96 -35.48 -20.47
N ARG A 515 1.64 -35.62 -20.34
CA ARG A 515 0.68 -35.42 -21.43
C ARG A 515 0.46 -33.92 -21.67
N VAL A 516 0.04 -33.58 -22.87
CA VAL A 516 -0.20 -32.19 -23.24
C VAL A 516 -1.64 -31.93 -23.59
N VAL A 517 -2.23 -30.88 -23.01
CA VAL A 517 -3.51 -30.28 -23.38
C VAL A 517 -3.24 -28.94 -24.07
N ALA A 518 -3.66 -28.77 -25.32
CA ALA A 518 -3.61 -27.47 -26.00
C ALA A 518 -4.94 -26.72 -25.78
N GLU A 519 -4.85 -25.51 -25.20
CA GLU A 519 -6.01 -24.70 -24.88
C GLU A 519 -6.38 -23.72 -25.99
N GLY A 520 -7.66 -23.28 -25.97
CA GLY A 520 -8.13 -22.26 -26.88
C GLY A 520 -8.20 -22.67 -28.34
N VAL A 521 -8.40 -23.95 -28.62
CA VAL A 521 -8.61 -24.47 -29.99
C VAL A 521 -9.99 -24.05 -30.47
N GLU A 522 -10.07 -23.20 -31.50
CA GLU A 522 -11.31 -22.60 -31.98
C GLU A 522 -11.74 -23.10 -33.37
N ASN A 523 -10.82 -23.62 -34.18
CA ASN A 523 -11.09 -23.98 -35.55
C ASN A 523 -10.41 -25.31 -35.96
N ARG A 524 -10.87 -25.83 -37.13
CA ARG A 524 -10.38 -27.10 -37.66
C ARG A 524 -8.90 -27.08 -38.06
N GLU A 525 -8.40 -25.95 -38.53
CA GLU A 525 -7.02 -25.82 -38.95
C GLU A 525 -6.04 -25.98 -37.77
N GLN A 526 -6.36 -25.32 -36.64
CA GLN A 526 -5.63 -25.50 -35.39
C GLN A 526 -5.67 -26.95 -34.92
N TYR A 527 -6.85 -27.56 -34.94
CA TYR A 527 -7.03 -28.97 -34.56
C TYR A 527 -6.13 -29.91 -35.37
N GLU A 528 -6.15 -29.82 -36.73
CA GLU A 528 -5.37 -30.67 -37.61
C GLU A 528 -3.85 -30.47 -37.39
N LEU A 529 -3.41 -29.23 -37.20
CA LEU A 529 -2.00 -28.92 -36.93
C LEU A 529 -1.53 -29.58 -35.61
N LEU A 530 -2.31 -29.44 -34.55
CA LEU A 530 -2.00 -30.03 -33.22
C LEU A 530 -2.03 -31.56 -33.26
N LYS A 531 -3.00 -32.14 -33.93
CA LYS A 531 -3.10 -33.59 -34.11
C LYS A 531 -1.88 -34.14 -34.86
N ASN A 532 -1.47 -33.49 -35.95
CA ASN A 532 -0.30 -33.87 -36.74
C ASN A 532 1.03 -33.62 -35.99
N ALA A 533 1.04 -32.70 -35.03
CA ALA A 533 2.21 -32.46 -34.18
C ALA A 533 2.35 -33.45 -33.01
N GLY A 534 1.36 -34.33 -32.80
CA GLY A 534 1.38 -35.30 -31.73
C GLY A 534 0.86 -34.80 -30.38
N CYS A 535 0.08 -33.70 -30.34
CA CYS A 535 -0.57 -33.22 -29.10
C CYS A 535 -1.59 -34.24 -28.60
N ASP A 536 -1.56 -34.59 -27.31
CA ASP A 536 -2.39 -35.65 -26.74
C ASP A 536 -3.87 -35.27 -26.65
N MET A 537 -4.13 -34.07 -26.15
CA MET A 537 -5.48 -33.57 -25.84
C MET A 537 -5.64 -32.11 -26.28
N ILE A 538 -6.88 -31.73 -26.51
CA ILE A 538 -7.24 -30.37 -26.80
C ILE A 538 -8.47 -29.94 -26.01
N GLN A 539 -8.51 -28.66 -25.70
CA GLN A 539 -9.62 -27.96 -25.07
C GLN A 539 -9.92 -26.67 -25.84
N GLY A 540 -11.19 -26.38 -26.11
CA GLY A 540 -11.53 -25.14 -26.79
C GLY A 540 -12.90 -25.14 -27.44
N TYR A 541 -13.28 -23.99 -28.01
CA TYR A 541 -14.60 -23.76 -28.60
C TYR A 541 -14.86 -24.57 -29.88
N TYR A 542 -13.81 -25.18 -30.42
CA TYR A 542 -13.96 -26.11 -31.55
C TYR A 542 -14.86 -27.29 -31.21
N PHE A 543 -14.78 -27.81 -29.98
CA PHE A 543 -15.64 -28.87 -29.51
C PHE A 543 -16.85 -28.36 -28.70
N SER A 544 -16.56 -27.58 -27.64
CA SER A 544 -17.61 -27.03 -26.78
C SER A 544 -17.12 -25.79 -26.03
N ARG A 545 -18.04 -24.86 -25.80
CA ARG A 545 -17.86 -23.84 -24.79
C ARG A 545 -18.06 -24.45 -23.40
N PRO A 546 -17.55 -23.82 -22.32
CA PRO A 546 -17.93 -24.20 -20.96
C PRO A 546 -19.47 -24.18 -20.81
N CYS A 547 -20.03 -25.25 -20.27
CA CYS A 547 -21.48 -25.39 -20.08
C CYS A 547 -21.83 -25.91 -18.69
N GLN A 548 -23.07 -25.74 -18.27
CA GLN A 548 -23.56 -26.23 -16.97
C GLN A 548 -23.61 -27.76 -16.96
N ALA A 549 -23.64 -28.37 -15.77
CA ALA A 549 -23.65 -29.82 -15.59
C ALA A 549 -24.72 -30.52 -16.41
N CYS A 550 -25.96 -30.01 -16.47
CA CYS A 550 -27.06 -30.59 -17.21
C CYS A 550 -26.87 -30.60 -18.76
N GLU A 551 -26.09 -29.65 -19.29
CA GLU A 551 -25.70 -29.64 -20.70
C GLU A 551 -24.52 -30.54 -20.96
N PHE A 552 -23.56 -30.58 -20.00
CA PHE A 552 -22.40 -31.44 -20.07
C PHE A 552 -22.78 -32.94 -20.02
N GLU A 553 -23.80 -33.32 -19.28
CA GLU A 553 -24.35 -34.67 -19.21
C GLU A 553 -24.69 -35.23 -20.58
N LYS A 554 -25.15 -34.41 -21.52
CA LYS A 554 -25.42 -34.83 -22.92
C LYS A 554 -24.14 -35.24 -23.65
N LEU A 555 -22.99 -34.66 -23.30
CA LEU A 555 -21.71 -35.07 -23.88
C LEU A 555 -21.26 -36.42 -23.30
N ILE A 556 -21.52 -36.66 -22.01
CA ILE A 556 -21.26 -37.95 -21.35
C ILE A 556 -22.12 -39.03 -22.01
N GLU A 557 -23.43 -38.83 -22.17
CA GLU A 557 -24.37 -39.78 -22.81
C GLU A 557 -23.93 -40.13 -24.23
N LYS A 558 -23.54 -39.10 -25.01
CA LYS A 558 -23.02 -39.29 -26.37
C LYS A 558 -21.75 -40.12 -26.38
N GLU A 559 -20.78 -39.87 -25.46
CA GLU A 559 -19.55 -40.62 -25.38
C GLU A 559 -19.82 -42.09 -25.03
N ILE A 560 -20.71 -42.35 -24.05
CA ILE A 560 -21.11 -43.70 -23.65
C ILE A 560 -21.73 -44.45 -24.85
N SER A 561 -22.63 -43.81 -25.56
CA SER A 561 -23.28 -44.39 -26.77
C SER A 561 -22.25 -44.74 -27.84
N CYS A 562 -21.25 -43.88 -28.06
CA CYS A 562 -20.16 -44.13 -29.00
C CYS A 562 -19.23 -45.28 -28.55
N ARG A 563 -18.97 -45.44 -27.24
CA ARG A 563 -18.19 -46.56 -26.72
C ARG A 563 -18.91 -47.90 -26.90
N HIS A 564 -20.22 -47.96 -26.64
CA HIS A 564 -21.03 -49.15 -26.87
C HIS A 564 -21.05 -49.55 -28.33
N ALA A 565 -21.20 -48.60 -29.26
CA ALA A 565 -21.18 -48.86 -30.69
C ALA A 565 -19.82 -49.33 -31.23
N ALA A 566 -18.73 -49.08 -30.54
CA ALA A 566 -17.37 -49.56 -30.93
C ALA A 566 -17.04 -50.94 -30.39
N ILE A 567 -17.83 -51.50 -29.47
CA ILE A 567 -17.67 -52.83 -28.88
C ILE A 567 -18.51 -53.88 -29.63
N VAL A 568 -19.56 -53.45 -30.37
CA VAL A 568 -20.41 -54.25 -31.24
C VAL A 568 -19.84 -54.31 -32.66
#